data_e32043c3e343645f7d9b29fc78c5380a
#
_entry.id   e32043c3e343645f7d9b29fc78c5380a
#
_cell.length_a   1.000
_cell.length_b   1.000
_cell.length_c   1.000
_cell.angle_alpha   90.00
_cell.angle_beta   90.00
_cell.angle_gamma   90.00
#
_symmetry.space_group_name_H-M   'P 1'
#
loop_
_entity.id
_entity.type
_entity.pdbx_description
1 polymer ?
#
loop_
_entity_poly.entity_id
_entity_poly.type
_entity_poly.pdbx_seq_one_letter_code
_entity_poly.pdbx_strand_id
1 'polypeptide(L)'
;EMEGTANAVIGRNLDGRIEEMRVWHEARAAARLGAAVQHSWGDRLLVGRWGTSDQFGHDTASWVEHVRILRRLTEGVSGMRIRLGVSGGNWSAMLSDANAREAFAENVAEVVRKHQLDGLDLDFEWIDQNDTAAWNNYGELARAIRAASPDMFFTISLHTYYYKFPAACMRYVDYFTFQNYGPQIDVNGYSSMVSACRTYRSWGYPDSKIMLSAPFQGTPGAGQGADIRAYRDIVSACAGVREDPSLDSASFNYGGGKVKTLHFNGVDTVRKKARYISEQKVAGFMYWDLGMDVADSSGKNNYFDECCLLRAANRYVSSTAYPDTPAPFALSSAGETVPAGGGAVAVEVQSEEKALGWVVADCPDWISASAVSGIGRTTVILTAAENKSADGRFGTVIFRSSDKQECSVIITQDGAELTGYDKWVQDSFPPDAAADRTAADAVPAGDGIPNLMKYATGQDPLKPCGSVTKVTLEEGEDGCMHLVLRWPVNPQATDVKHEVEASTDLVDWISLGEVETAGKTAAEFWDAEPVRESGMERRFLRLKVTRE
;
A
#
# COMPACT_ATOMS: atom_id res chain seq x y z
N GLU A 1 15.83 20.00 -24.99
CA GLU A 1 15.56 18.54 -25.02
C GLU A 1 16.83 17.85 -24.53
N MET A 2 16.87 17.44 -23.30
CA MET A 2 18.01 16.68 -22.77
C MET A 2 17.59 15.23 -22.68
N GLU A 3 18.16 14.41 -23.50
CA GLU A 3 18.09 12.95 -23.42
C GLU A 3 19.08 12.46 -22.33
N GLY A 4 18.66 12.55 -21.09
CA GLY A 4 19.40 11.89 -20.02
C GLY A 4 18.81 10.51 -19.78
N THR A 5 19.64 9.49 -19.84
CA THR A 5 19.25 8.13 -19.51
C THR A 5 19.89 7.73 -18.19
N ALA A 6 19.10 7.28 -17.22
CA ALA A 6 19.57 6.87 -15.91
C ALA A 6 19.37 5.36 -15.69
N ASN A 7 20.39 4.70 -15.16
CA ASN A 7 20.29 3.30 -14.74
C ASN A 7 20.07 3.25 -13.24
N ALA A 8 18.99 2.67 -12.80
CA ALA A 8 18.84 2.29 -11.41
C ALA A 8 18.63 0.77 -11.32
N VAL A 9 19.23 0.18 -10.33
CA VAL A 9 19.10 -1.22 -10.06
C VAL A 9 18.33 -1.37 -8.76
N ILE A 10 17.21 -2.06 -8.80
CA ILE A 10 16.39 -2.33 -7.63
C ILE A 10 16.59 -3.79 -7.24
N GLY A 11 17.09 -4.02 -6.03
CA GLY A 11 17.33 -5.35 -5.52
C GLY A 11 16.54 -5.65 -4.25
N ARG A 12 16.25 -6.91 -4.02
CA ARG A 12 15.60 -7.39 -2.80
C ARG A 12 16.39 -8.54 -2.20
N ASN A 13 16.64 -8.48 -0.90
CA ASN A 13 17.39 -9.54 -0.23
C ASN A 13 16.54 -10.78 0.09
N LEU A 14 17.12 -11.98 0.03
CA LEU A 14 16.37 -13.11 -0.35
C LEU A 14 16.77 -14.41 0.29
N ASP A 15 15.82 -14.97 0.89
CA ASP A 15 15.68 -16.41 0.94
C ASP A 15 15.02 -16.91 -0.37
N GLY A 16 15.75 -16.86 -1.50
CA GLY A 16 15.26 -17.33 -2.81
C GLY A 16 14.29 -16.40 -3.54
N ARG A 17 14.36 -15.09 -3.32
CA ARG A 17 13.57 -14.03 -3.99
C ARG A 17 14.47 -13.19 -4.90
N ILE A 18 13.85 -12.38 -5.77
CA ILE A 18 14.58 -11.43 -6.62
C ILE A 18 15.15 -10.33 -5.73
N GLU A 19 16.47 -10.24 -5.67
CA GLU A 19 17.15 -9.19 -4.91
C GLU A 19 17.46 -7.96 -5.73
N GLU A 20 17.52 -8.12 -7.05
CA GLU A 20 17.97 -7.08 -7.93
C GLU A 20 17.17 -7.08 -9.23
N MET A 21 16.70 -5.90 -9.59
CA MET A 21 16.16 -5.59 -10.90
C MET A 21 16.93 -4.44 -11.50
N ARG A 22 17.51 -4.62 -12.69
CA ARG A 22 17.96 -3.50 -13.51
C ARG A 22 16.77 -3.01 -14.32
N VAL A 23 16.48 -1.75 -14.18
CA VAL A 23 15.42 -1.10 -14.94
C VAL A 23 16.03 0.04 -15.72
N TRP A 24 15.86 0.00 -17.02
CA TRP A 24 16.30 1.04 -17.94
C TRP A 24 15.08 1.72 -18.51
N HIS A 25 14.94 3.01 -18.29
CA HIS A 25 13.87 3.79 -18.88
C HIS A 25 14.43 5.07 -19.51
N GLU A 26 13.97 5.39 -20.72
CA GLU A 26 14.19 6.73 -21.26
C GLU A 26 13.54 7.76 -20.35
N ALA A 27 14.28 8.82 -20.00
CA ALA A 27 13.80 9.88 -19.13
C ALA A 27 12.59 10.57 -19.78
N ARG A 28 11.40 10.28 -19.28
CA ARG A 28 10.21 11.08 -19.54
C ARG A 28 9.99 12.06 -18.39
N ALA A 29 9.54 13.26 -18.73
CA ALA A 29 9.42 14.40 -17.83
C ALA A 29 8.86 14.03 -16.44
N ALA A 30 9.48 14.56 -15.40
CA ALA A 30 9.18 14.33 -13.98
C ALA A 30 7.69 14.47 -13.60
N ALA A 31 6.92 15.28 -14.33
CA ALA A 31 5.47 15.42 -14.16
C ALA A 31 4.67 14.15 -14.48
N ARG A 32 5.19 13.23 -15.32
CA ARG A 32 4.54 11.94 -15.59
C ARG A 32 4.87 10.87 -14.57
N LEU A 33 6.03 10.97 -13.93
CA LEU A 33 6.41 10.08 -12.82
C LEU A 33 5.57 10.35 -11.57
N GLY A 34 5.29 11.60 -11.24
CA GLY A 34 4.48 11.97 -10.08
C GLY A 34 3.00 11.55 -10.18
N ALA A 35 2.43 11.50 -11.38
CA ALA A 35 1.04 11.06 -11.59
C ALA A 35 0.88 9.53 -11.57
N ALA A 36 1.94 8.77 -11.88
CA ALA A 36 1.94 7.32 -11.95
C ALA A 36 1.99 6.63 -10.58
N VAL A 37 2.46 7.34 -9.56
CA VAL A 37 2.77 6.80 -8.23
C VAL A 37 1.52 6.43 -7.41
N GLN A 38 0.35 6.91 -7.77
CA GLN A 38 -0.83 6.80 -6.91
C GLN A 38 -1.68 5.52 -7.06
N HIS A 39 -1.54 4.72 -8.11
CA HIS A 39 -2.62 3.76 -8.42
C HIS A 39 -2.27 2.33 -8.85
N SER A 40 -1.00 1.89 -8.99
CA SER A 40 -0.73 0.45 -9.22
C SER A 40 0.66 -0.03 -8.78
N TRP A 41 0.80 -1.32 -8.51
CA TRP A 41 2.08 -1.95 -8.20
C TRP A 41 3.09 -1.86 -9.35
N GLY A 42 2.65 -1.87 -10.60
CA GLY A 42 3.49 -1.64 -11.77
C GLY A 42 4.14 -0.26 -11.77
N ASP A 43 3.47 0.74 -11.22
CA ASP A 43 3.97 2.11 -11.12
C ASP A 43 5.08 2.29 -10.07
N ARG A 44 5.29 1.32 -9.19
CA ARG A 44 6.33 1.36 -8.14
C ARG A 44 7.71 0.93 -8.62
N LEU A 45 7.81 0.44 -9.84
CA LEU A 45 9.02 -0.10 -10.43
C LEU A 45 9.58 0.77 -11.55
N LEU A 46 9.41 2.08 -11.43
CA LEU A 46 9.98 3.03 -12.37
C LEU A 46 11.44 3.32 -12.05
N VAL A 47 12.26 3.21 -13.07
CA VAL A 47 13.69 3.40 -12.95
C VAL A 47 14.22 4.17 -14.13
N GLY A 48 15.09 5.08 -13.86
CA GLY A 48 15.70 5.93 -14.83
C GLY A 48 17.05 5.41 -15.32
N ARG A 49 17.44 5.78 -16.52
CA ARG A 49 18.76 5.53 -17.13
C ARG A 49 19.53 6.83 -17.27
N TRP A 50 20.81 6.87 -16.87
CA TRP A 50 21.73 7.98 -17.13
C TRP A 50 22.59 7.69 -18.36
N GLY A 51 22.81 8.72 -19.17
CA GLY A 51 23.55 8.60 -20.41
C GLY A 51 25.00 8.19 -20.21
N THR A 52 25.49 7.47 -21.21
CA THR A 52 26.81 6.84 -21.22
C THR A 52 27.96 7.82 -21.42
N SER A 53 27.70 9.06 -21.78
CA SER A 53 28.73 10.05 -22.10
C SER A 53 29.13 10.93 -20.93
N ASP A 54 28.38 10.87 -19.84
CA ASP A 54 28.58 11.81 -18.78
C ASP A 54 29.39 11.23 -17.66
N GLN A 55 30.56 11.76 -17.56
CA GLN A 55 31.33 11.74 -16.34
C GLN A 55 30.43 12.28 -15.22
N PHE A 56 30.63 11.77 -14.02
CA PHE A 56 30.01 12.26 -12.80
C PHE A 56 29.92 13.80 -12.81
N GLY A 57 28.76 14.38 -13.09
CA GLY A 57 28.62 15.81 -12.94
C GLY A 57 27.70 16.57 -13.88
N HIS A 58 27.20 15.99 -14.96
CA HIS A 58 26.24 16.68 -15.80
C HIS A 58 24.80 16.40 -15.35
N ASP A 59 24.11 17.46 -14.94
CA ASP A 59 22.72 17.48 -14.47
C ASP A 59 22.40 16.59 -13.26
N THR A 60 23.09 16.85 -12.18
CA THR A 60 22.81 16.25 -10.88
C THR A 60 21.38 16.50 -10.36
N ALA A 61 20.68 17.53 -10.88
CA ALA A 61 19.34 17.88 -10.40
C ALA A 61 18.29 16.84 -10.81
N SER A 62 18.37 16.29 -12.02
CA SER A 62 17.36 15.36 -12.54
C SER A 62 17.49 13.96 -11.92
N TRP A 63 18.70 13.41 -11.81
CA TRP A 63 18.84 12.08 -11.23
C TRP A 63 18.70 12.06 -9.70
N VAL A 64 19.03 13.15 -9.01
CA VAL A 64 18.73 13.31 -7.58
C VAL A 64 17.23 13.22 -7.32
N GLU A 65 16.41 13.85 -8.17
CA GLU A 65 14.97 13.74 -8.05
C GLU A 65 14.47 12.31 -8.35
N HIS A 66 15.04 11.61 -9.31
CA HIS A 66 14.74 10.21 -9.56
C HIS A 66 15.07 9.31 -8.36
N VAL A 67 16.23 9.48 -7.74
CA VAL A 67 16.59 8.74 -6.52
C VAL A 67 15.59 9.04 -5.39
N ARG A 68 15.19 10.30 -5.24
CA ARG A 68 14.20 10.70 -4.24
C ARG A 68 12.83 10.07 -4.48
N ILE A 69 12.41 9.99 -5.74
CA ILE A 69 11.18 9.29 -6.14
C ILE A 69 11.29 7.80 -5.83
N LEU A 70 12.40 7.15 -6.21
CA LEU A 70 12.65 5.74 -5.95
C LEU A 70 12.65 5.44 -4.45
N ARG A 71 13.27 6.29 -3.63
CA ARG A 71 13.25 6.13 -2.16
C ARG A 71 11.83 6.18 -1.62
N ARG A 72 11.01 7.11 -2.05
CA ARG A 72 9.58 7.16 -1.65
C ARG A 72 8.82 5.91 -2.08
N LEU A 73 9.09 5.40 -3.28
CA LEU A 73 8.44 4.19 -3.79
C LEU A 73 8.87 2.92 -3.06
N THR A 74 10.09 2.91 -2.53
CA THR A 74 10.65 1.77 -1.79
C THR A 74 10.50 1.90 -0.27
N GLU A 75 9.98 3.02 0.20
CA GLU A 75 9.70 3.25 1.61
C GLU A 75 8.74 2.17 2.15
N GLY A 76 9.16 1.51 3.23
CA GLY A 76 8.41 0.39 3.80
C GLY A 76 8.59 -0.96 3.09
N VAL A 77 9.31 -1.02 1.98
CA VAL A 77 9.66 -2.29 1.31
C VAL A 77 10.98 -2.80 1.87
N SER A 78 10.91 -3.76 2.79
CA SER A 78 12.10 -4.34 3.40
C SER A 78 13.04 -4.98 2.37
N GLY A 79 14.33 -4.68 2.47
CA GLY A 79 15.38 -5.27 1.63
C GLY A 79 15.50 -4.70 0.22
N MET A 80 14.71 -3.70 -0.17
CA MET A 80 14.87 -3.02 -1.45
C MET A 80 16.12 -2.14 -1.44
N ARG A 81 16.96 -2.28 -2.49
CA ARG A 81 18.22 -1.51 -2.64
C ARG A 81 18.23 -0.77 -3.96
N ILE A 82 18.76 0.46 -3.94
CA ILE A 82 18.94 1.31 -5.11
C ILE A 82 20.44 1.47 -5.33
N ARG A 83 20.93 1.07 -6.51
CA ARG A 83 22.35 1.12 -6.85
C ARG A 83 22.61 2.08 -8.00
N LEU A 84 23.81 2.67 -8.02
CA LEU A 84 24.35 3.38 -9.16
C LEU A 84 24.87 2.37 -10.18
N GLY A 85 24.34 2.35 -11.39
CA GLY A 85 24.92 1.62 -12.51
C GLY A 85 25.95 2.50 -13.22
N VAL A 86 27.15 1.98 -13.46
CA VAL A 86 28.21 2.67 -14.19
C VAL A 86 28.61 1.81 -15.39
N SER A 87 28.38 2.34 -16.60
CA SER A 87 28.65 1.64 -17.87
C SER A 87 29.32 2.58 -18.88
N GLY A 88 29.83 2.01 -19.97
CA GLY A 88 30.44 2.76 -21.08
C GLY A 88 31.85 3.26 -20.79
N GLY A 89 32.39 4.07 -21.68
CA GLY A 89 33.66 4.78 -21.48
C GLY A 89 34.94 4.03 -21.87
N ASN A 90 36.07 4.67 -21.63
CA ASN A 90 37.41 4.12 -21.90
C ASN A 90 37.96 3.38 -20.68
N TRP A 91 37.43 2.23 -20.38
CA TRP A 91 37.80 1.44 -19.20
C TRP A 91 39.26 1.03 -19.20
N SER A 92 39.85 0.73 -20.36
CA SER A 92 41.24 0.24 -20.45
C SER A 92 42.25 1.21 -19.86
N ALA A 93 42.10 2.52 -20.12
CA ALA A 93 42.98 3.54 -19.59
C ALA A 93 42.87 3.63 -18.04
N MET A 94 41.66 3.66 -17.52
CA MET A 94 41.41 3.71 -16.08
C MET A 94 41.89 2.42 -15.39
N LEU A 95 41.61 1.25 -15.95
CA LEU A 95 42.04 -0.02 -15.39
C LEU A 95 43.55 -0.21 -15.39
N SER A 96 44.29 0.35 -16.35
CA SER A 96 45.74 0.21 -16.44
C SER A 96 46.49 1.03 -15.41
N ASP A 97 45.92 2.12 -14.89
CA ASP A 97 46.57 3.03 -13.93
C ASP A 97 46.07 2.77 -12.48
N ALA A 98 46.96 2.47 -11.57
CA ALA A 98 46.62 2.18 -10.18
C ALA A 98 46.02 3.39 -9.46
N ASN A 99 46.53 4.59 -9.70
CA ASN A 99 46.01 5.82 -9.09
C ASN A 99 44.61 6.15 -9.64
N ALA A 100 44.39 5.91 -10.93
CA ALA A 100 43.06 6.10 -11.53
C ALA A 100 42.02 5.11 -10.95
N ARG A 101 42.41 3.85 -10.70
CA ARG A 101 41.51 2.88 -10.03
C ARG A 101 41.16 3.31 -8.61
N GLU A 102 42.11 3.79 -7.83
CA GLU A 102 41.86 4.26 -6.47
C GLU A 102 41.00 5.53 -6.46
N ALA A 103 41.31 6.51 -7.30
CA ALA A 103 40.52 7.73 -7.46
C ALA A 103 39.07 7.41 -7.91
N PHE A 104 38.91 6.46 -8.83
CA PHE A 104 37.57 6.01 -9.24
C PHE A 104 36.79 5.38 -8.06
N ALA A 105 37.45 4.52 -7.27
CA ALA A 105 36.83 3.88 -6.12
C ALA A 105 36.39 4.89 -5.06
N GLU A 106 37.18 5.88 -4.78
CA GLU A 106 36.84 6.98 -3.85
C GLU A 106 35.66 7.81 -4.38
N ASN A 107 35.70 8.17 -5.67
CA ASN A 107 34.65 8.97 -6.30
C ASN A 107 33.31 8.25 -6.29
N VAL A 108 33.25 6.96 -6.64
CA VAL A 108 31.96 6.23 -6.61
C VAL A 108 31.46 6.02 -5.19
N ALA A 109 32.35 5.80 -4.22
CA ALA A 109 31.98 5.72 -2.80
C ALA A 109 31.40 7.05 -2.29
N GLU A 110 31.98 8.19 -2.71
CA GLU A 110 31.46 9.51 -2.40
C GLU A 110 30.07 9.74 -3.01
N VAL A 111 29.88 9.42 -4.30
CA VAL A 111 28.59 9.57 -5.00
C VAL A 111 27.51 8.72 -4.33
N VAL A 112 27.78 7.45 -4.06
CA VAL A 112 26.86 6.53 -3.39
C VAL A 112 26.44 7.09 -2.03
N ARG A 113 27.38 7.54 -1.22
CA ARG A 113 27.13 8.14 0.09
C ARG A 113 26.35 9.46 0.00
N LYS A 114 26.79 10.39 -0.86
CA LYS A 114 26.20 11.73 -1.05
C LYS A 114 24.73 11.65 -1.46
N HIS A 115 24.40 10.69 -2.30
CA HIS A 115 23.06 10.52 -2.82
C HIS A 115 22.26 9.42 -2.12
N GLN A 116 22.79 8.91 -0.99
CA GLN A 116 22.13 7.89 -0.15
C GLN A 116 21.69 6.65 -0.95
N LEU A 117 22.54 6.23 -1.90
CA LEU A 117 22.36 4.99 -2.63
C LEU A 117 22.81 3.81 -1.77
N ASP A 118 22.31 2.60 -2.07
CA ASP A 118 22.69 1.40 -1.34
C ASP A 118 23.94 0.75 -1.91
N GLY A 119 24.30 1.09 -3.14
CA GLY A 119 25.44 0.45 -3.77
C GLY A 119 25.77 0.89 -5.19
N LEU A 120 26.58 0.07 -5.81
CA LEU A 120 27.16 0.25 -7.12
C LEU A 120 27.01 -1.01 -7.96
N ASP A 121 26.77 -0.85 -9.25
CA ASP A 121 26.94 -1.89 -10.26
C ASP A 121 27.91 -1.42 -11.35
N LEU A 122 28.91 -2.21 -11.67
CA LEU A 122 29.82 -1.95 -12.78
C LEU A 122 29.46 -2.81 -13.99
N ASP A 123 29.23 -2.14 -15.09
CA ASP A 123 28.84 -2.74 -16.36
C ASP A 123 29.86 -2.35 -17.46
N PHE A 124 31.07 -2.91 -17.34
CA PHE A 124 32.15 -2.62 -18.26
C PHE A 124 32.03 -3.44 -19.54
N GLU A 125 31.38 -2.87 -20.53
CA GLU A 125 31.24 -3.41 -21.86
C GLU A 125 32.19 -2.68 -22.82
N TRP A 126 33.26 -3.27 -23.39
CA TRP A 126 33.64 -4.68 -23.33
C TRP A 126 35.13 -4.78 -22.99
N ILE A 127 35.50 -5.55 -22.01
CA ILE A 127 36.89 -5.90 -21.76
C ILE A 127 37.22 -7.09 -22.68
N ASP A 128 38.35 -7.03 -23.41
CA ASP A 128 38.75 -8.19 -24.23
C ASP A 128 38.93 -9.42 -23.33
N GLN A 129 38.28 -10.50 -23.70
CA GLN A 129 38.32 -11.76 -22.96
C GLN A 129 39.73 -12.32 -22.76
N ASN A 130 40.67 -12.00 -23.67
CA ASN A 130 42.04 -12.47 -23.67
C ASN A 130 43.01 -11.52 -22.97
N ASP A 131 42.57 -10.32 -22.61
CA ASP A 131 43.37 -9.35 -21.87
C ASP A 131 43.45 -9.68 -20.37
N THR A 132 44.29 -10.66 -20.05
CA THR A 132 44.50 -11.09 -18.65
C THR A 132 44.95 -9.92 -17.76
N ALA A 133 45.67 -8.95 -18.26
CA ALA A 133 46.13 -7.80 -17.48
C ALA A 133 44.94 -6.89 -17.11
N ALA A 134 44.06 -6.59 -18.06
CA ALA A 134 42.84 -5.83 -17.79
C ALA A 134 41.93 -6.54 -16.77
N TRP A 135 41.75 -7.87 -16.90
CA TRP A 135 40.96 -8.64 -15.93
C TRP A 135 41.56 -8.64 -14.52
N ASN A 136 42.89 -8.78 -14.39
CA ASN A 136 43.58 -8.65 -13.09
C ASN A 136 43.39 -7.25 -12.51
N ASN A 137 43.56 -6.21 -13.31
CA ASN A 137 43.33 -4.83 -12.92
C ASN A 137 41.87 -4.55 -12.52
N TYR A 138 40.89 -5.21 -13.16
CA TYR A 138 39.50 -5.13 -12.77
C TYR A 138 39.27 -5.76 -11.37
N GLY A 139 39.96 -6.86 -11.09
CA GLY A 139 40.00 -7.43 -9.74
C GLY A 139 40.57 -6.48 -8.69
N GLU A 140 41.66 -5.77 -9.04
CA GLU A 140 42.25 -4.76 -8.17
C GLU A 140 41.33 -3.53 -7.97
N LEU A 141 40.60 -3.12 -9.00
CA LEU A 141 39.58 -2.09 -8.87
C LEU A 141 38.46 -2.53 -7.89
N ALA A 142 38.01 -3.77 -7.99
CA ALA A 142 37.01 -4.30 -7.05
C ALA A 142 37.54 -4.27 -5.59
N ARG A 143 38.83 -4.60 -5.40
CA ARG A 143 39.48 -4.48 -4.10
C ARG A 143 39.49 -3.03 -3.60
N ALA A 144 39.84 -2.07 -4.46
CA ALA A 144 39.87 -0.65 -4.12
C ALA A 144 38.49 -0.11 -3.75
N ILE A 145 37.44 -0.47 -4.52
CA ILE A 145 36.04 -0.10 -4.23
C ILE A 145 35.60 -0.64 -2.86
N ARG A 146 35.90 -1.89 -2.56
CA ARG A 146 35.57 -2.49 -1.26
C ARG A 146 36.34 -1.84 -0.11
N ALA A 147 37.57 -1.41 -0.34
CA ALA A 147 38.35 -0.69 0.65
C ALA A 147 37.82 0.74 0.90
N ALA A 148 37.41 1.45 -0.15
CA ALA A 148 36.85 2.80 -0.06
C ALA A 148 35.46 2.81 0.62
N SER A 149 34.67 1.72 0.46
CA SER A 149 33.32 1.60 1.05
C SER A 149 33.04 0.14 1.43
N PRO A 150 33.40 -0.30 2.64
CA PRO A 150 33.28 -1.70 3.08
C PRO A 150 31.84 -2.25 3.07
N ASP A 151 30.87 -1.42 3.38
CA ASP A 151 29.45 -1.82 3.53
C ASP A 151 28.60 -1.59 2.27
N MET A 152 29.21 -1.01 1.22
CA MET A 152 28.50 -0.74 -0.02
C MET A 152 28.09 -2.04 -0.72
N PHE A 153 26.82 -2.14 -1.13
CA PHE A 153 26.36 -3.26 -1.95
C PHE A 153 26.95 -3.13 -3.36
N PHE A 154 27.85 -4.03 -3.73
CA PHE A 154 28.65 -3.91 -4.93
C PHE A 154 28.48 -5.12 -5.85
N THR A 155 28.09 -4.86 -7.09
CA THR A 155 27.91 -5.89 -8.11
C THR A 155 28.66 -5.56 -9.39
N ILE A 156 28.90 -6.59 -10.18
CA ILE A 156 29.52 -6.50 -11.48
C ILE A 156 28.65 -7.22 -12.50
N SER A 157 28.35 -6.56 -13.61
CA SER A 157 27.68 -7.14 -14.77
C SER A 157 28.68 -7.65 -15.78
N LEU A 158 28.50 -8.88 -16.22
CA LEU A 158 29.41 -9.60 -17.08
C LEU A 158 28.67 -10.22 -18.28
N HIS A 159 29.35 -10.31 -19.41
CA HIS A 159 28.85 -11.05 -20.57
C HIS A 159 28.84 -12.57 -20.34
N THR A 160 27.95 -13.27 -21.00
CA THR A 160 27.62 -14.68 -20.73
C THR A 160 28.79 -15.65 -20.84
N TYR A 161 29.61 -15.60 -21.88
CA TYR A 161 30.49 -16.72 -22.18
C TYR A 161 31.98 -16.43 -22.11
N TYR A 162 32.35 -15.18 -21.99
CA TYR A 162 33.73 -14.79 -22.26
C TYR A 162 34.49 -14.27 -21.04
N TYR A 163 33.78 -13.94 -19.97
CA TYR A 163 34.34 -13.13 -18.91
C TYR A 163 34.62 -13.92 -17.63
N LYS A 164 35.90 -14.17 -17.42
CA LYS A 164 36.39 -14.87 -16.26
C LYS A 164 37.05 -13.89 -15.30
N PHE A 165 36.27 -13.38 -14.35
CA PHE A 165 36.79 -12.51 -13.31
C PHE A 165 37.80 -13.25 -12.40
N PRO A 166 38.86 -12.59 -11.90
CA PRO A 166 39.87 -13.23 -11.06
C PRO A 166 39.25 -13.83 -9.78
N ALA A 167 39.42 -15.14 -9.60
CA ALA A 167 38.79 -15.85 -8.47
C ALA A 167 39.19 -15.30 -7.11
N ALA A 168 40.47 -14.88 -6.93
CA ALA A 168 40.95 -14.28 -5.71
C ALA A 168 40.25 -12.96 -5.34
N CYS A 169 39.68 -12.26 -6.34
CA CYS A 169 39.02 -10.96 -6.16
C CYS A 169 37.48 -11.08 -6.05
N MET A 170 36.91 -12.25 -6.34
CA MET A 170 35.45 -12.46 -6.23
C MET A 170 34.89 -12.15 -4.83
N ARG A 171 35.73 -12.25 -3.79
CA ARG A 171 35.34 -11.93 -2.41
C ARG A 171 34.96 -10.45 -2.20
N TYR A 172 35.43 -9.55 -3.05
CA TYR A 172 35.15 -8.11 -2.94
C TYR A 172 33.82 -7.69 -3.54
N VAL A 173 33.21 -8.55 -4.33
CA VAL A 173 31.96 -8.32 -5.06
C VAL A 173 30.84 -9.11 -4.40
N ASP A 174 29.67 -8.51 -4.21
CA ASP A 174 28.54 -9.20 -3.60
C ASP A 174 27.90 -10.16 -4.60
N TYR A 175 27.56 -9.71 -5.81
CA TYR A 175 27.02 -10.55 -6.87
C TYR A 175 27.63 -10.24 -8.24
N PHE A 176 27.67 -11.27 -9.07
CA PHE A 176 27.98 -11.17 -10.50
C PHE A 176 26.70 -11.38 -11.29
N THR A 177 26.29 -10.36 -12.03
CA THR A 177 25.11 -10.40 -12.90
C THR A 177 25.54 -10.80 -14.30
N PHE A 178 25.17 -11.99 -14.71
CA PHE A 178 25.51 -12.49 -16.04
C PHE A 178 24.41 -12.14 -17.04
N GLN A 179 24.77 -11.41 -18.08
CA GLN A 179 23.86 -10.99 -19.14
C GLN A 179 23.61 -12.17 -20.09
N ASN A 180 22.71 -13.11 -19.71
CA ASN A 180 22.31 -14.25 -20.53
C ASN A 180 21.37 -13.81 -21.68
N TYR A 181 21.76 -12.75 -22.35
CA TYR A 181 21.09 -12.14 -23.51
C TYR A 181 22.11 -11.34 -24.32
N GLY A 182 21.71 -10.93 -25.50
CA GLY A 182 22.54 -10.11 -26.38
C GLY A 182 21.90 -9.96 -27.75
N PRO A 183 22.61 -9.35 -28.69
CA PRO A 183 22.15 -9.25 -30.07
C PRO A 183 22.10 -10.61 -30.77
N GLN A 184 22.73 -11.64 -30.20
CA GLN A 184 22.75 -13.01 -30.70
C GLN A 184 21.66 -13.83 -30.03
N ILE A 185 20.85 -14.52 -30.78
CA ILE A 185 19.69 -15.28 -30.29
C ILE A 185 20.07 -16.55 -29.53
N ASP A 186 21.22 -17.13 -29.81
CA ASP A 186 21.68 -18.38 -29.22
C ASP A 186 22.00 -18.24 -27.71
N VAL A 187 22.23 -17.03 -27.22
CA VAL A 187 22.46 -16.77 -25.77
C VAL A 187 21.17 -16.51 -24.98
N ASN A 188 20.05 -16.21 -25.64
CA ASN A 188 18.82 -15.81 -24.98
C ASN A 188 18.01 -16.98 -24.38
N GLY A 189 18.19 -18.18 -24.91
CA GLY A 189 17.36 -19.35 -24.58
C GLY A 189 17.60 -19.92 -23.19
N TYR A 190 16.66 -20.75 -22.72
CA TYR A 190 16.78 -21.48 -21.46
C TYR A 190 18.01 -22.39 -21.43
N SER A 191 18.23 -23.20 -22.47
CA SER A 191 19.35 -24.15 -22.54
C SER A 191 20.71 -23.45 -22.54
N SER A 192 20.80 -22.28 -23.14
CA SER A 192 22.01 -21.45 -23.16
C SER A 192 22.32 -20.93 -21.77
N MET A 193 21.32 -20.44 -21.04
CA MET A 193 21.49 -19.99 -19.65
C MET A 193 21.96 -21.13 -18.74
N VAL A 194 21.37 -22.33 -18.88
CA VAL A 194 21.79 -23.52 -18.11
C VAL A 194 23.24 -23.90 -18.40
N SER A 195 23.66 -23.87 -19.68
CA SER A 195 25.04 -24.13 -20.09
C SER A 195 25.99 -23.09 -19.54
N ALA A 196 25.62 -21.82 -19.62
CA ALA A 196 26.40 -20.72 -19.07
C ALA A 196 26.59 -20.85 -17.55
N CYS A 197 25.56 -21.19 -16.80
CA CYS A 197 25.64 -21.40 -15.36
C CYS A 197 26.65 -22.49 -14.99
N ARG A 198 26.68 -23.61 -15.75
CA ARG A 198 27.69 -24.67 -15.56
C ARG A 198 29.11 -24.14 -15.82
N THR A 199 29.26 -23.29 -16.83
CA THR A 199 30.56 -22.66 -17.16
C THR A 199 31.02 -21.75 -16.02
N TYR A 200 30.15 -20.91 -15.45
CA TYR A 200 30.50 -20.02 -14.33
C TYR A 200 30.97 -20.82 -13.12
N ARG A 201 30.27 -21.89 -12.78
CA ARG A 201 30.70 -22.82 -11.70
C ARG A 201 32.08 -23.41 -11.98
N SER A 202 32.37 -23.81 -13.23
CA SER A 202 33.68 -24.33 -13.61
C SER A 202 34.79 -23.28 -13.51
N TRP A 203 34.47 -22.00 -13.59
CA TRP A 203 35.40 -20.90 -13.41
C TRP A 203 35.56 -20.48 -11.93
N GLY A 204 34.84 -21.12 -11.02
CA GLY A 204 34.96 -20.92 -9.58
C GLY A 204 34.03 -19.84 -9.02
N TYR A 205 33.03 -19.37 -9.75
CA TYR A 205 32.01 -18.51 -9.19
C TYR A 205 31.15 -19.29 -8.17
N PRO A 206 31.01 -18.82 -6.94
CA PRO A 206 30.13 -19.45 -5.97
C PRO A 206 28.65 -19.26 -6.37
N ASP A 207 27.82 -20.27 -6.19
CA ASP A 207 26.38 -20.19 -6.47
C ASP A 207 25.70 -19.00 -5.77
N SER A 208 26.12 -18.70 -4.55
CA SER A 208 25.63 -17.56 -3.77
C SER A 208 25.96 -16.18 -4.37
N LYS A 209 26.75 -16.12 -5.44
CA LYS A 209 27.12 -14.88 -6.13
C LYS A 209 26.70 -14.85 -7.60
N ILE A 210 26.13 -15.92 -8.14
CA ILE A 210 25.71 -16.01 -9.54
C ILE A 210 24.27 -15.48 -9.67
N MET A 211 24.10 -14.38 -10.41
CA MET A 211 22.79 -13.92 -10.87
C MET A 211 22.66 -14.20 -12.36
N LEU A 212 21.66 -14.98 -12.74
CA LEU A 212 21.33 -15.28 -14.13
C LEU A 212 20.30 -14.28 -14.64
N SER A 213 20.10 -14.20 -15.96
CA SER A 213 19.23 -13.15 -16.50
C SER A 213 18.25 -13.61 -17.59
N ALA A 214 17.24 -12.75 -17.80
CA ALA A 214 16.37 -12.81 -18.96
C ALA A 214 16.20 -11.42 -19.58
N PRO A 215 16.26 -11.31 -20.93
CA PRO A 215 15.91 -10.09 -21.61
C PRO A 215 14.37 -9.95 -21.66
N PHE A 216 13.88 -8.73 -21.48
CA PHE A 216 12.49 -8.36 -21.77
C PHE A 216 12.39 -7.65 -23.11
N GLN A 217 13.21 -8.09 -24.04
CA GLN A 217 13.27 -7.61 -25.41
C GLN A 217 13.37 -8.76 -26.40
N GLY A 218 12.97 -8.51 -27.63
CA GLY A 218 13.22 -9.40 -28.76
C GLY A 218 14.32 -8.87 -29.67
N THR A 219 15.15 -9.78 -30.16
CA THR A 219 16.22 -9.48 -31.08
C THR A 219 16.04 -10.24 -32.39
N PRO A 220 16.36 -9.66 -33.57
CA PRO A 220 16.39 -10.39 -34.80
C PRO A 220 17.57 -11.38 -34.82
N GLY A 221 17.48 -12.41 -35.64
CA GLY A 221 18.54 -13.40 -35.79
C GLY A 221 19.87 -12.81 -36.28
N ALA A 222 20.94 -13.59 -36.14
CA ALA A 222 22.29 -13.20 -36.56
C ALA A 222 22.32 -12.66 -37.98
N GLY A 223 23.07 -11.61 -38.21
CA GLY A 223 23.19 -10.95 -39.53
C GLY A 223 22.02 -10.04 -39.92
N GLN A 224 20.99 -9.93 -39.12
CA GLN A 224 19.81 -9.11 -39.45
C GLN A 224 19.85 -7.68 -38.85
N GLY A 225 20.96 -7.30 -38.20
CA GLY A 225 21.14 -6.01 -37.55
C GLY A 225 20.45 -5.92 -36.17
N ALA A 226 20.73 -4.84 -35.44
CA ALA A 226 20.30 -4.67 -34.04
C ALA A 226 18.92 -4.00 -33.92
N ASP A 227 17.92 -4.45 -34.69
CA ASP A 227 16.56 -3.91 -34.60
C ASP A 227 15.78 -4.50 -33.40
N ILE A 228 16.24 -4.20 -32.21
CA ILE A 228 15.64 -4.69 -30.96
C ILE A 228 14.26 -4.07 -30.74
N ARG A 229 13.33 -4.84 -30.14
CA ARG A 229 12.00 -4.38 -29.73
C ARG A 229 11.71 -4.79 -28.30
N ALA A 230 11.10 -3.90 -27.55
CA ALA A 230 10.58 -4.22 -26.23
C ALA A 230 9.55 -5.35 -26.30
N TYR A 231 9.52 -6.20 -25.31
CA TYR A 231 8.57 -7.32 -25.26
C TYR A 231 7.11 -6.86 -25.35
N ARG A 232 6.77 -5.73 -24.71
CA ARG A 232 5.43 -5.11 -24.82
C ARG A 232 5.02 -4.79 -26.26
N ASP A 233 5.97 -4.34 -27.09
CA ASP A 233 5.69 -4.01 -28.48
C ASP A 233 5.43 -5.29 -29.30
N ILE A 234 6.15 -6.37 -28.97
CA ILE A 234 5.96 -7.69 -29.58
C ILE A 234 4.58 -8.25 -29.21
N VAL A 235 4.22 -8.25 -27.93
CA VAL A 235 2.91 -8.72 -27.45
C VAL A 235 1.76 -7.90 -28.04
N SER A 236 1.97 -6.59 -28.22
CA SER A 236 0.97 -5.70 -28.84
C SER A 236 0.81 -5.92 -30.33
N ALA A 237 1.92 -6.14 -31.06
CA ALA A 237 1.91 -6.25 -32.52
C ALA A 237 1.66 -7.67 -33.03
N CYS A 238 1.93 -8.69 -32.21
CA CYS A 238 1.88 -10.10 -32.58
C CYS A 238 0.86 -10.84 -31.71
N ALA A 239 -0.42 -10.85 -32.12
CA ALA A 239 -1.54 -11.40 -31.33
C ALA A 239 -1.29 -12.83 -30.82
N GLY A 240 -0.67 -13.69 -31.63
CA GLY A 240 -0.36 -15.07 -31.26
C GLY A 240 0.55 -15.23 -30.04
N VAL A 241 1.37 -14.21 -29.72
CA VAL A 241 2.24 -14.23 -28.54
C VAL A 241 1.42 -14.16 -27.23
N ARG A 242 0.30 -13.47 -27.26
CA ARG A 242 -0.63 -13.40 -26.13
C ARG A 242 -1.44 -14.69 -25.95
N GLU A 243 -1.73 -15.35 -27.06
CA GLU A 243 -2.53 -16.57 -27.07
C GLU A 243 -1.71 -17.83 -26.73
N ASP A 244 -0.42 -17.82 -27.06
CA ASP A 244 0.49 -18.94 -26.79
C ASP A 244 1.71 -18.48 -25.97
N PRO A 245 1.71 -18.70 -24.66
CA PRO A 245 2.79 -18.31 -23.76
C PRO A 245 4.10 -19.09 -23.96
N SER A 246 4.09 -20.15 -24.79
CA SER A 246 5.27 -20.96 -25.10
C SER A 246 6.13 -20.38 -26.23
N LEU A 247 5.63 -19.37 -26.93
CA LEU A 247 6.34 -18.75 -28.04
C LEU A 247 7.55 -17.94 -27.57
N ASP A 248 8.69 -18.24 -28.15
CA ASP A 248 9.95 -17.51 -28.01
C ASP A 248 10.37 -16.78 -29.29
N SER A 249 9.51 -16.74 -30.31
CA SER A 249 9.73 -15.99 -31.53
C SER A 249 8.43 -15.57 -32.20
N ALA A 250 8.46 -14.45 -32.89
CA ALA A 250 7.33 -13.96 -33.70
C ALA A 250 7.82 -13.12 -34.90
N SER A 251 7.01 -13.07 -35.94
CA SER A 251 7.25 -12.18 -37.09
C SER A 251 6.77 -10.77 -36.74
N PHE A 252 7.69 -9.83 -36.74
CA PHE A 252 7.43 -8.42 -36.41
C PHE A 252 7.53 -7.54 -37.66
N ASN A 253 6.51 -6.73 -37.87
CA ASN A 253 6.46 -5.80 -39.00
C ASN A 253 6.94 -4.40 -38.56
N TYR A 254 8.09 -3.99 -39.11
CA TYR A 254 8.71 -2.68 -38.82
C TYR A 254 8.12 -1.54 -39.67
N GLY A 255 7.17 -1.84 -40.56
CA GLY A 255 6.67 -0.90 -41.54
C GLY A 255 7.50 -0.88 -42.84
N GLY A 256 6.97 -0.23 -43.91
CA GLY A 256 7.66 -0.12 -45.20
C GLY A 256 8.00 -1.47 -45.88
N GLY A 257 7.28 -2.55 -45.57
CA GLY A 257 7.56 -3.90 -46.09
C GLY A 257 8.69 -4.65 -45.36
N LYS A 258 9.27 -4.08 -44.32
CA LYS A 258 10.33 -4.71 -43.51
C LYS A 258 9.72 -5.62 -42.45
N VAL A 259 9.82 -6.92 -42.61
CA VAL A 259 9.40 -7.93 -41.63
C VAL A 259 10.62 -8.74 -41.20
N LYS A 260 10.78 -8.94 -39.88
CA LYS A 260 11.83 -9.77 -39.31
C LYS A 260 11.26 -10.70 -38.26
N THR A 261 11.85 -11.89 -38.12
CA THR A 261 11.58 -12.75 -36.99
C THR A 261 12.36 -12.21 -35.79
N LEU A 262 11.63 -11.87 -34.71
CA LEU A 262 12.22 -11.54 -33.43
C LEU A 262 12.23 -12.77 -32.54
N HIS A 263 13.33 -12.96 -31.84
CA HIS A 263 13.50 -13.99 -30.82
C HIS A 263 13.55 -13.31 -29.43
N PHE A 264 12.76 -13.82 -28.51
CA PHE A 264 12.59 -13.26 -27.18
C PHE A 264 12.44 -14.39 -26.15
N ASN A 265 12.28 -14.05 -24.89
CA ASN A 265 11.84 -15.02 -23.87
C ASN A 265 10.35 -14.81 -23.62
N GLY A 266 9.53 -15.77 -24.00
CA GLY A 266 8.11 -15.80 -23.66
C GLY A 266 7.90 -16.18 -22.18
N VAL A 267 6.64 -16.12 -21.77
CA VAL A 267 6.22 -16.38 -20.39
C VAL A 267 6.74 -17.72 -19.88
N ASP A 268 6.61 -18.79 -20.68
CA ASP A 268 7.04 -20.13 -20.26
C ASP A 268 8.55 -20.28 -20.17
N THR A 269 9.30 -19.61 -21.04
CA THR A 269 10.77 -19.63 -20.97
C THR A 269 11.26 -18.84 -19.75
N VAL A 270 10.65 -17.71 -19.43
CA VAL A 270 10.97 -16.97 -18.19
C VAL A 270 10.63 -17.79 -16.95
N ARG A 271 9.50 -18.49 -16.95
CA ARG A 271 9.13 -19.44 -15.87
C ARG A 271 10.17 -20.54 -15.70
N LYS A 272 10.59 -21.20 -16.80
CA LYS A 272 11.61 -22.25 -16.75
C LYS A 272 12.95 -21.74 -16.23
N LYS A 273 13.37 -20.52 -16.63
CA LYS A 273 14.58 -19.87 -16.14
C LYS A 273 14.48 -19.60 -14.64
N ALA A 274 13.39 -18.99 -14.19
CA ALA A 274 13.16 -18.67 -12.79
C ALA A 274 13.12 -19.94 -11.90
N ARG A 275 12.46 -20.98 -12.37
CA ARG A 275 12.42 -22.30 -11.71
C ARG A 275 13.82 -22.89 -11.57
N TYR A 276 14.62 -22.90 -12.64
CA TYR A 276 15.99 -23.39 -12.60
C TYR A 276 16.83 -22.64 -11.56
N ILE A 277 16.73 -21.31 -11.51
CA ILE A 277 17.43 -20.45 -10.56
C ILE A 277 17.08 -20.86 -9.11
N SER A 278 15.82 -21.04 -8.83
CA SER A 278 15.32 -21.47 -7.52
C SER A 278 15.83 -22.87 -7.15
N GLU A 279 15.70 -23.84 -8.06
CA GLU A 279 16.15 -25.23 -7.85
C GLU A 279 17.67 -25.33 -7.67
N GLN A 280 18.42 -24.55 -8.40
CA GLN A 280 19.88 -24.54 -8.30
C GLN A 280 20.43 -23.70 -7.15
N LYS A 281 19.59 -22.94 -6.47
CA LYS A 281 19.96 -22.07 -5.34
C LYS A 281 21.06 -21.06 -5.69
N VAL A 282 21.09 -20.59 -6.95
CA VAL A 282 21.96 -19.48 -7.33
C VAL A 282 21.41 -18.17 -6.76
N ALA A 283 22.25 -17.12 -6.70
CA ALA A 283 21.96 -15.89 -5.98
C ALA A 283 20.69 -15.17 -6.42
N GLY A 284 20.35 -15.19 -7.72
CA GLY A 284 19.14 -14.52 -8.15
C GLY A 284 18.92 -14.45 -9.65
N PHE A 285 17.92 -13.65 -10.03
CA PHE A 285 17.48 -13.44 -11.40
C PHE A 285 17.47 -11.95 -11.75
N MET A 286 18.16 -11.58 -12.80
CA MET A 286 18.22 -10.22 -13.32
C MET A 286 17.36 -10.08 -14.58
N TYR A 287 16.72 -8.96 -14.75
CA TYR A 287 15.91 -8.64 -15.95
C TYR A 287 16.45 -7.41 -16.65
N TRP A 288 16.55 -7.50 -17.96
CA TRP A 288 16.84 -6.37 -18.83
C TRP A 288 15.68 -6.14 -19.80
N ASP A 289 14.83 -5.10 -19.65
CA ASP A 289 14.62 -4.34 -18.44
C ASP A 289 13.10 -4.29 -18.14
N LEU A 290 12.71 -3.93 -16.95
CA LEU A 290 11.30 -3.91 -16.56
C LEU A 290 10.46 -2.92 -17.37
N GLY A 291 11.05 -1.83 -17.86
CA GLY A 291 10.37 -0.88 -18.72
C GLY A 291 9.96 -1.47 -20.07
N MET A 292 10.51 -2.62 -20.44
CA MET A 292 10.19 -3.35 -21.68
C MET A 292 9.11 -4.42 -21.50
N ASP A 293 8.67 -4.70 -20.27
CA ASP A 293 7.58 -5.64 -20.00
C ASP A 293 6.23 -5.09 -20.47
N VAL A 294 5.21 -5.94 -20.49
CA VAL A 294 3.87 -5.56 -20.94
C VAL A 294 3.33 -4.34 -20.23
N ALA A 295 2.60 -3.52 -20.97
CA ALA A 295 2.03 -2.27 -20.49
C ALA A 295 0.52 -2.23 -20.73
N ASP A 296 -0.18 -1.44 -19.94
CA ASP A 296 -1.59 -1.12 -20.14
C ASP A 296 -1.79 -0.08 -21.26
N SER A 297 -3.02 0.27 -21.54
CA SER A 297 -3.39 1.27 -22.57
C SER A 297 -2.82 2.67 -22.32
N SER A 298 -2.37 2.96 -21.10
CA SER A 298 -1.71 4.22 -20.74
C SER A 298 -0.18 4.16 -20.91
N GLY A 299 0.36 3.02 -21.32
CA GLY A 299 1.79 2.77 -21.49
C GLY A 299 2.53 2.47 -20.18
N LYS A 300 1.82 2.16 -19.09
CA LYS A 300 2.39 1.76 -17.81
C LYS A 300 2.53 0.26 -17.73
N ASN A 301 3.60 -0.23 -17.08
CA ASN A 301 3.80 -1.65 -16.87
C ASN A 301 2.60 -2.27 -16.13
N ASN A 302 2.10 -3.37 -16.68
CA ASN A 302 0.95 -4.08 -16.13
C ASN A 302 1.38 -5.42 -15.53
N TYR A 303 1.71 -5.43 -14.25
CA TYR A 303 2.10 -6.63 -13.52
C TYR A 303 1.01 -7.73 -13.52
N PHE A 304 -0.25 -7.34 -13.61
CA PHE A 304 -1.38 -8.27 -13.58
C PHE A 304 -1.74 -8.86 -14.95
N ASP A 305 -1.06 -8.44 -16.01
CA ASP A 305 -1.23 -9.01 -17.34
C ASP A 305 -0.72 -10.46 -17.38
N GLU A 306 -1.42 -11.33 -18.09
CA GLU A 306 -1.05 -12.74 -18.22
C GLU A 306 0.29 -12.93 -18.95
N CYS A 307 0.64 -11.98 -19.80
CA CYS A 307 1.93 -11.95 -20.50
C CYS A 307 3.06 -11.27 -19.72
N CYS A 308 2.82 -10.78 -18.48
CA CYS A 308 3.85 -10.10 -17.70
C CYS A 308 5.01 -11.06 -17.35
N LEU A 309 6.19 -10.76 -17.87
CA LEU A 309 7.39 -11.57 -17.66
C LEU A 309 7.91 -11.46 -16.23
N LEU A 310 7.83 -10.27 -15.62
CA LEU A 310 8.18 -10.09 -14.20
C LEU A 310 7.30 -10.97 -13.32
N ARG A 311 5.99 -10.98 -13.55
CA ARG A 311 5.07 -11.85 -12.81
C ARG A 311 5.39 -13.33 -13.02
N ALA A 312 5.67 -13.71 -14.28
CA ALA A 312 6.04 -15.07 -14.61
C ALA A 312 7.32 -15.53 -13.89
N ALA A 313 8.30 -14.64 -13.76
CA ALA A 313 9.53 -14.91 -13.02
C ALA A 313 9.29 -14.97 -11.52
N ASN A 314 8.63 -13.98 -10.95
CA ASN A 314 8.38 -13.88 -9.52
C ASN A 314 7.62 -15.08 -8.96
N ARG A 315 6.79 -15.71 -9.77
CA ARG A 315 6.05 -16.91 -9.41
C ARG A 315 6.95 -18.07 -8.97
N TYR A 316 8.17 -18.16 -9.48
CA TYR A 316 9.05 -19.31 -9.27
C TYR A 316 10.33 -18.99 -8.48
N VAL A 317 10.76 -17.75 -8.43
CA VAL A 317 12.05 -17.39 -7.80
C VAL A 317 12.02 -17.55 -6.28
N SER A 318 10.86 -17.61 -5.67
CA SER A 318 10.73 -17.63 -4.22
C SER A 318 10.33 -18.97 -3.60
N SER A 319 10.20 -20.06 -4.38
CA SER A 319 9.73 -21.35 -3.88
C SER A 319 10.51 -22.51 -4.47
N THR A 320 10.86 -23.48 -3.63
CA THR A 320 11.53 -24.74 -4.03
C THR A 320 10.57 -25.77 -4.62
N ALA A 321 9.27 -25.58 -4.52
CA ALA A 321 8.26 -26.48 -5.07
C ALA A 321 7.03 -25.67 -5.48
N TYR A 322 6.81 -25.52 -6.77
CA TYR A 322 5.57 -24.99 -7.32
C TYR A 322 4.74 -26.11 -7.88
N PRO A 323 3.54 -26.34 -7.35
CA PRO A 323 2.57 -27.19 -8.04
C PRO A 323 2.15 -26.53 -9.35
N ASP A 324 1.86 -27.33 -10.37
CA ASP A 324 1.36 -26.87 -11.68
C ASP A 324 -0.07 -26.25 -11.60
N THR A 325 -0.69 -26.30 -10.44
CA THR A 325 -1.98 -25.67 -10.13
C THR A 325 -1.75 -24.41 -9.32
N PRO A 326 -2.53 -23.33 -9.55
CA PRO A 326 -2.49 -22.13 -8.73
C PRO A 326 -2.66 -22.47 -7.26
N ALA A 327 -1.81 -21.90 -6.41
CA ALA A 327 -1.98 -22.04 -4.97
C ALA A 327 -3.32 -21.42 -4.54
N PRO A 328 -4.01 -21.98 -3.55
CA PRO A 328 -5.23 -21.39 -3.05
C PRO A 328 -5.01 -19.94 -2.63
N PHE A 329 -5.89 -19.06 -3.10
CA PHE A 329 -5.99 -17.68 -2.67
C PHE A 329 -7.12 -17.59 -1.66
N ALA A 330 -6.78 -17.33 -0.40
CA ALA A 330 -7.72 -17.34 0.71
C ALA A 330 -7.44 -16.21 1.71
N LEU A 331 -8.36 -16.02 2.63
CA LEU A 331 -8.18 -15.15 3.78
C LEU A 331 -8.08 -15.98 5.06
N SER A 332 -7.42 -15.44 6.09
CA SER A 332 -7.33 -16.08 7.42
C SER A 332 -8.68 -16.21 8.11
N SER A 333 -9.65 -15.38 7.71
CA SER A 333 -11.02 -15.40 8.23
C SER A 333 -12.02 -15.13 7.12
N ALA A 334 -13.19 -15.77 7.19
CA ALA A 334 -14.32 -15.53 6.32
C ALA A 334 -15.32 -14.53 6.93
N GLY A 335 -15.21 -14.21 8.21
CA GLY A 335 -16.10 -13.27 8.91
C GLY A 335 -15.50 -12.77 10.22
N GLU A 336 -15.71 -11.49 10.49
CA GLU A 336 -15.26 -10.80 11.70
C GLU A 336 -16.38 -9.92 12.24
N THR A 337 -16.38 -9.68 13.54
CA THR A 337 -17.36 -8.81 14.19
C THR A 337 -16.65 -7.65 14.88
N VAL A 338 -17.22 -6.45 14.73
CA VAL A 338 -16.74 -5.23 15.38
C VAL A 338 -17.87 -4.56 16.16
N PRO A 339 -17.58 -3.88 17.28
CA PRO A 339 -18.60 -3.17 18.06
C PRO A 339 -19.16 -1.95 17.30
N ALA A 340 -20.28 -1.42 17.77
CA ALA A 340 -20.92 -0.23 17.21
C ALA A 340 -19.99 0.98 17.12
N GLY A 341 -19.16 1.22 18.13
CA GLY A 341 -18.21 2.33 18.16
C GLY A 341 -17.10 2.25 17.11
N GLY A 342 -17.13 1.23 16.26
CA GLY A 342 -16.08 0.96 15.29
C GLY A 342 -14.97 0.07 15.84
N GLY A 343 -14.01 -0.24 14.99
CA GLY A 343 -12.89 -1.10 15.39
C GLY A 343 -12.08 -1.56 14.21
N ALA A 344 -10.94 -2.17 14.50
CA ALA A 344 -10.03 -2.69 13.51
C ALA A 344 -9.88 -4.21 13.68
N VAL A 345 -9.91 -4.93 12.57
CA VAL A 345 -9.67 -6.37 12.50
C VAL A 345 -8.52 -6.66 11.53
N ALA A 346 -7.70 -7.63 11.88
CA ALA A 346 -6.57 -8.04 11.06
C ALA A 346 -6.98 -9.26 10.23
N VAL A 347 -6.92 -9.14 8.90
CA VAL A 347 -7.18 -10.23 7.97
C VAL A 347 -5.90 -10.51 7.20
N GLU A 348 -5.42 -11.75 7.24
CA GLU A 348 -4.25 -12.15 6.48
C GLU A 348 -4.69 -12.70 5.12
N VAL A 349 -4.20 -12.09 4.05
CA VAL A 349 -4.25 -12.69 2.71
C VAL A 349 -3.30 -13.87 2.70
N GLN A 350 -3.84 -15.07 2.50
CA GLN A 350 -3.11 -16.32 2.47
C GLN A 350 -2.87 -16.74 1.04
N SER A 351 -1.60 -16.78 0.66
CA SER A 351 -1.15 -17.35 -0.60
C SER A 351 0.15 -18.10 -0.37
N GLU A 352 0.21 -19.33 -0.82
CA GLU A 352 1.45 -20.10 -0.87
C GLU A 352 2.38 -19.53 -1.95
N GLU A 353 1.84 -18.85 -2.92
CA GLU A 353 2.58 -18.14 -3.94
C GLU A 353 3.01 -16.76 -3.43
N LYS A 354 4.26 -16.65 -3.00
CA LYS A 354 4.82 -15.42 -2.40
C LYS A 354 4.78 -14.19 -3.33
N ALA A 355 4.67 -14.40 -4.62
CA ALA A 355 4.66 -13.36 -5.64
C ALA A 355 3.26 -13.10 -6.24
N LEU A 356 2.22 -13.79 -5.75
CA LEU A 356 0.86 -13.56 -6.22
C LEU A 356 0.40 -12.15 -5.85
N GLY A 357 0.18 -11.30 -6.83
CA GLY A 357 -0.39 -9.98 -6.64
C GLY A 357 -1.87 -10.06 -6.27
N TRP A 358 -2.37 -9.14 -5.44
CA TRP A 358 -3.78 -9.03 -5.11
C TRP A 358 -4.22 -7.58 -4.92
N VAL A 359 -5.52 -7.36 -5.05
CA VAL A 359 -6.17 -6.06 -4.82
C VAL A 359 -7.41 -6.25 -3.98
N VAL A 360 -7.81 -5.22 -3.24
CA VAL A 360 -9.16 -5.10 -2.69
C VAL A 360 -10.06 -4.68 -3.84
N ALA A 361 -10.90 -5.61 -4.30
CA ALA A 361 -11.75 -5.42 -5.48
C ALA A 361 -13.05 -4.70 -5.14
N ASP A 362 -13.55 -4.90 -3.92
CA ASP A 362 -14.73 -4.22 -3.39
C ASP A 362 -14.61 -4.05 -1.87
N CYS A 363 -15.08 -2.91 -1.37
CA CYS A 363 -15.04 -2.59 0.05
C CYS A 363 -16.17 -1.62 0.37
N PRO A 364 -17.02 -1.89 1.36
CA PRO A 364 -18.06 -0.96 1.78
C PRO A 364 -17.49 0.39 2.24
N ASP A 365 -18.18 1.49 1.97
CA ASP A 365 -17.74 2.86 2.28
C ASP A 365 -17.42 3.09 3.77
N TRP A 366 -18.04 2.32 4.66
CA TRP A 366 -17.81 2.41 6.10
C TRP A 366 -16.64 1.56 6.61
N ILE A 367 -15.93 0.86 5.71
CA ILE A 367 -14.72 0.08 6.01
C ILE A 367 -13.55 0.66 5.21
N SER A 368 -12.42 0.87 5.87
CA SER A 368 -11.17 1.22 5.23
C SER A 368 -10.14 0.11 5.40
N ALA A 369 -9.34 -0.14 4.37
CA ALA A 369 -8.27 -1.12 4.39
C ALA A 369 -6.90 -0.43 4.50
N SER A 370 -6.00 -0.93 5.35
CA SER A 370 -4.63 -0.41 5.50
C SER A 370 -3.79 -0.57 4.23
N ALA A 371 -4.18 -1.50 3.36
CA ALA A 371 -3.60 -1.69 2.03
C ALA A 371 -4.70 -2.12 1.06
N VAL A 372 -4.80 -1.44 -0.08
CA VAL A 372 -5.76 -1.77 -1.15
C VAL A 372 -5.18 -2.74 -2.18
N SER A 373 -3.89 -3.06 -2.08
CA SER A 373 -3.20 -4.04 -2.92
C SER A 373 -1.95 -4.58 -2.21
N GLY A 374 -1.48 -5.73 -2.63
CA GLY A 374 -0.28 -6.34 -2.08
C GLY A 374 0.25 -7.50 -2.93
N ILE A 375 1.28 -8.17 -2.43
CA ILE A 375 1.88 -9.35 -3.04
C ILE A 375 2.02 -10.45 -1.98
N GLY A 376 1.65 -11.66 -2.34
CA GLY A 376 1.78 -12.84 -1.49
C GLY A 376 1.04 -12.70 -0.17
N ARG A 377 1.55 -13.37 0.85
CA ARG A 377 0.98 -13.32 2.20
C ARG A 377 1.18 -11.94 2.83
N THR A 378 0.08 -11.30 3.22
CA THR A 378 0.10 -9.94 3.77
C THR A 378 -1.05 -9.77 4.75
N THR A 379 -0.80 -9.17 5.91
CA THR A 379 -1.85 -8.78 6.83
C THR A 379 -2.43 -7.42 6.43
N VAL A 380 -3.74 -7.38 6.26
CA VAL A 380 -4.50 -6.15 5.99
C VAL A 380 -5.34 -5.83 7.22
N ILE A 381 -5.24 -4.62 7.71
CA ILE A 381 -6.11 -4.12 8.78
C ILE A 381 -7.33 -3.49 8.13
N LEU A 382 -8.50 -4.04 8.43
CA LEU A 382 -9.79 -3.49 8.04
C LEU A 382 -10.34 -2.71 9.22
N THR A 383 -10.58 -1.41 9.03
CA THR A 383 -11.09 -0.51 10.07
C THR A 383 -12.52 -0.09 9.73
N ALA A 384 -13.45 -0.45 10.58
CA ALA A 384 -14.85 -0.05 10.48
C ALA A 384 -15.08 1.28 11.18
N ALA A 385 -15.77 2.21 10.52
CA ALA A 385 -16.24 3.44 11.13
C ALA A 385 -17.37 3.17 12.12
N GLU A 386 -17.62 4.10 13.04
CA GLU A 386 -18.72 4.05 14.01
C GLU A 386 -20.07 3.80 13.32
N ASN A 387 -20.86 2.90 13.88
CA ASN A 387 -22.26 2.70 13.52
C ASN A 387 -23.15 3.42 14.55
N LYS A 388 -23.76 4.51 14.12
CA LYS A 388 -24.67 5.31 14.98
C LYS A 388 -26.11 4.81 14.96
N SER A 389 -26.41 3.86 14.09
CA SER A 389 -27.73 3.24 14.05
C SER A 389 -27.89 2.22 15.18
N ALA A 390 -29.09 2.12 15.73
CA ALA A 390 -29.42 1.02 16.63
C ALA A 390 -29.40 -0.35 15.94
N ASP A 391 -29.54 -0.36 14.62
CA ASP A 391 -29.48 -1.59 13.84
C ASP A 391 -28.03 -1.95 13.52
N GLY A 392 -27.69 -3.21 13.73
CA GLY A 392 -26.43 -3.78 13.25
C GLY A 392 -26.36 -3.74 11.73
N ARG A 393 -25.14 -3.71 11.20
CA ARG A 393 -24.87 -3.75 9.76
C ARG A 393 -23.82 -4.79 9.43
N PHE A 394 -23.80 -5.22 8.19
CA PHE A 394 -22.73 -6.05 7.67
C PHE A 394 -22.30 -5.58 6.28
N GLY A 395 -21.09 -5.95 5.90
CA GLY A 395 -20.55 -5.65 4.59
C GLY A 395 -19.49 -6.66 4.20
N THR A 396 -19.33 -6.88 2.91
CA THR A 396 -18.36 -7.83 2.38
C THR A 396 -17.19 -7.10 1.76
N VAL A 397 -15.98 -7.42 2.19
CA VAL A 397 -14.75 -6.96 1.55
C VAL A 397 -14.24 -8.07 0.65
N ILE A 398 -14.07 -7.77 -0.63
CA ILE A 398 -13.65 -8.74 -1.67
C ILE A 398 -12.22 -8.48 -2.05
N PHE A 399 -11.39 -9.52 -2.00
CA PHE A 399 -10.03 -9.53 -2.50
C PHE A 399 -9.96 -10.33 -3.80
N ARG A 400 -9.21 -9.81 -4.76
CA ARG A 400 -9.00 -10.49 -6.06
C ARG A 400 -7.51 -10.62 -6.33
N SER A 401 -7.08 -11.82 -6.65
CA SER A 401 -5.71 -12.11 -7.04
C SER A 401 -5.44 -11.75 -8.51
N SER A 402 -4.16 -11.64 -8.86
CA SER A 402 -3.73 -11.38 -10.23
C SER A 402 -4.07 -12.50 -11.22
N ASP A 403 -4.30 -13.72 -10.74
CA ASP A 403 -4.79 -14.87 -11.50
C ASP A 403 -6.32 -15.04 -11.45
N LYS A 404 -7.04 -13.96 -11.05
CA LYS A 404 -8.51 -13.83 -11.04
C LYS A 404 -9.24 -14.69 -10.01
N GLN A 405 -8.56 -15.27 -9.03
CA GLN A 405 -9.23 -15.90 -7.88
C GLN A 405 -9.80 -14.79 -6.98
N GLU A 406 -10.95 -15.07 -6.38
CA GLU A 406 -11.58 -14.15 -5.42
C GLU A 406 -11.78 -14.86 -4.08
N CYS A 407 -11.60 -14.10 -3.01
CA CYS A 407 -11.98 -14.48 -1.66
C CYS A 407 -12.54 -13.26 -0.94
N SER A 408 -13.31 -13.48 0.10
CA SER A 408 -13.99 -12.40 0.79
C SER A 408 -14.05 -12.62 2.29
N VAL A 409 -14.19 -11.53 3.02
CA VAL A 409 -14.51 -11.51 4.45
C VAL A 409 -15.74 -10.67 4.70
N ILE A 410 -16.65 -11.17 5.51
CA ILE A 410 -17.83 -10.45 5.95
C ILE A 410 -17.49 -9.75 7.27
N ILE A 411 -17.66 -8.44 7.31
CA ILE A 411 -17.56 -7.65 8.55
C ILE A 411 -18.97 -7.39 9.05
N THR A 412 -19.28 -7.90 10.23
CA THR A 412 -20.52 -7.62 10.93
C THR A 412 -20.24 -6.58 12.01
N GLN A 413 -21.08 -5.57 12.10
CA GLN A 413 -20.96 -4.53 13.10
C GLN A 413 -22.24 -4.40 13.90
N ASP A 414 -22.11 -4.37 15.23
CA ASP A 414 -23.22 -4.18 16.13
C ASP A 414 -23.91 -2.83 15.92
N GLY A 415 -25.18 -2.74 16.24
CA GLY A 415 -25.89 -1.48 16.36
C GLY A 415 -25.45 -0.69 17.62
N ALA A 416 -25.59 0.62 17.56
CA ALA A 416 -25.31 1.47 18.71
C ALA A 416 -26.24 1.10 19.88
N GLU A 417 -25.68 0.98 21.06
CA GLU A 417 -26.48 0.84 22.27
C GLU A 417 -27.20 2.16 22.53
N LEU A 418 -28.53 2.12 22.45
CA LEU A 418 -29.34 3.28 22.78
C LEU A 418 -29.24 3.56 24.27
N THR A 419 -29.06 4.80 24.63
CA THR A 419 -29.05 5.29 26.03
C THR A 419 -30.03 6.44 26.16
N GLY A 420 -30.32 6.80 27.37
CA GLY A 420 -31.10 7.97 27.64
C GLY A 420 -32.51 7.95 27.01
N TYR A 421 -32.90 9.09 26.45
CA TYR A 421 -34.22 9.27 25.82
C TYR A 421 -34.48 8.31 24.65
N ASP A 422 -33.49 8.03 23.82
CA ASP A 422 -33.67 7.17 22.65
C ASP A 422 -33.94 5.72 23.07
N LYS A 423 -33.28 5.24 24.11
CA LYS A 423 -33.59 3.93 24.69
C LYS A 423 -34.99 3.90 25.31
N TRP A 424 -35.37 4.96 26.04
CA TRP A 424 -36.70 5.06 26.64
C TRP A 424 -37.81 5.06 25.58
N VAL A 425 -37.59 5.72 24.43
CA VAL A 425 -38.50 5.64 23.27
C VAL A 425 -38.60 4.21 22.77
N GLN A 426 -37.47 3.52 22.56
CA GLN A 426 -37.45 2.13 22.10
C GLN A 426 -38.24 1.21 23.06
N ASP A 427 -38.05 1.40 24.37
CA ASP A 427 -38.68 0.56 25.39
C ASP A 427 -40.19 0.87 25.60
N SER A 428 -40.61 2.10 25.30
CA SER A 428 -41.95 2.62 25.68
C SER A 428 -42.92 2.68 24.48
N PHE A 429 -42.41 2.68 23.25
CA PHE A 429 -43.25 2.76 22.05
C PHE A 429 -43.17 1.48 21.22
N PRO A 430 -44.22 1.17 20.43
CA PRO A 430 -44.16 0.10 19.44
C PRO A 430 -43.04 0.36 18.42
N PRO A 431 -42.40 -0.69 17.87
CA PRO A 431 -41.30 -0.54 16.90
C PRO A 431 -41.62 0.24 15.63
N ASP A 432 -42.89 0.29 15.28
CA ASP A 432 -43.45 1.01 14.12
C ASP A 432 -44.08 2.36 14.46
N ALA A 433 -43.81 2.88 15.66
CA ALA A 433 -44.35 4.17 16.08
C ALA A 433 -43.79 5.29 15.18
N ALA A 434 -44.72 6.13 14.70
CA ALA A 434 -44.34 7.25 13.84
C ALA A 434 -43.48 8.28 14.58
N ALA A 435 -42.50 8.86 13.89
CA ALA A 435 -41.50 9.78 14.48
C ALA A 435 -42.14 11.01 15.15
N ASP A 436 -43.28 11.49 14.65
CA ASP A 436 -44.06 12.60 15.22
C ASP A 436 -44.70 12.25 16.58
N ARG A 437 -44.87 10.95 16.87
CA ARG A 437 -45.36 10.48 18.17
C ARG A 437 -44.27 10.26 19.19
N THR A 438 -43.06 9.98 18.73
CA THR A 438 -41.90 9.68 19.56
C THR A 438 -41.01 10.90 19.79
N ALA A 439 -41.26 12.01 19.12
CA ALA A 439 -40.53 13.27 19.31
C ALA A 439 -40.58 13.78 20.75
N ALA A 440 -39.56 14.46 21.20
CA ALA A 440 -39.40 14.94 22.56
C ALA A 440 -40.54 15.89 22.99
N ASP A 441 -41.07 16.67 22.06
CA ASP A 441 -42.16 17.63 22.27
C ASP A 441 -43.55 17.04 21.96
N ALA A 442 -43.62 15.81 21.48
CA ALA A 442 -44.90 15.15 21.20
C ALA A 442 -45.69 14.81 22.46
N VAL A 443 -47.03 14.82 22.32
CA VAL A 443 -47.97 14.56 23.42
C VAL A 443 -48.91 13.42 23.04
N PRO A 444 -48.42 12.17 22.87
CA PRO A 444 -49.22 11.07 22.34
C PRO A 444 -50.38 10.63 23.21
N ALA A 445 -50.31 10.92 24.53
CA ALA A 445 -51.38 10.63 25.47
C ALA A 445 -52.50 11.70 25.49
N GLY A 446 -52.33 12.84 24.82
CA GLY A 446 -53.34 13.92 24.74
C GLY A 446 -53.55 14.69 26.06
N ASP A 447 -52.60 14.60 27.01
CA ASP A 447 -52.68 15.19 28.34
C ASP A 447 -51.93 16.52 28.48
N GLY A 448 -51.36 17.01 27.37
CA GLY A 448 -50.57 18.26 27.36
C GLY A 448 -49.14 18.14 27.91
N ILE A 449 -48.71 16.95 28.30
CA ILE A 449 -47.36 16.72 28.85
C ILE A 449 -46.48 16.07 27.76
N PRO A 450 -45.39 16.80 27.34
CA PRO A 450 -44.47 16.30 26.31
C PRO A 450 -43.74 15.03 26.73
N ASN A 451 -43.37 14.20 25.76
CA ASN A 451 -42.60 12.99 25.98
C ASN A 451 -41.31 13.23 26.79
N LEU A 452 -40.58 14.32 26.51
CA LEU A 452 -39.37 14.64 27.27
C LEU A 452 -39.63 14.89 28.75
N MET A 453 -40.74 15.57 29.07
CA MET A 453 -41.18 15.78 30.44
C MET A 453 -41.56 14.46 31.12
N LYS A 454 -42.29 13.58 30.40
CA LYS A 454 -42.65 12.24 30.91
C LYS A 454 -41.42 11.38 31.16
N TYR A 455 -40.46 11.42 30.25
CA TYR A 455 -39.16 10.73 30.39
C TYR A 455 -38.42 11.21 31.65
N ALA A 456 -38.25 12.51 31.77
CA ALA A 456 -37.54 13.13 32.89
C ALA A 456 -38.20 12.87 34.25
N THR A 457 -39.51 12.68 34.27
CA THR A 457 -40.29 12.47 35.48
C THR A 457 -40.78 11.03 35.69
N GLY A 458 -40.34 10.08 34.82
CA GLY A 458 -40.66 8.66 34.97
C GLY A 458 -42.12 8.28 34.65
N GLN A 459 -42.79 9.04 33.78
CA GLN A 459 -44.16 8.78 33.37
C GLN A 459 -44.26 7.93 32.08
N ASP A 460 -45.35 7.18 31.95
CA ASP A 460 -45.63 6.41 30.73
C ASP A 460 -46.04 7.38 29.61
N PRO A 461 -45.36 7.38 28.43
CA PRO A 461 -45.71 8.31 27.35
C PRO A 461 -47.08 8.07 26.75
N LEU A 462 -47.59 6.85 26.82
CA LEU A 462 -48.85 6.46 26.19
C LEU A 462 -50.06 6.57 27.12
N LYS A 463 -49.82 6.88 28.40
CA LYS A 463 -50.93 7.03 29.37
C LYS A 463 -51.08 8.50 29.80
N PRO A 464 -52.30 9.01 29.81
CA PRO A 464 -52.55 10.33 30.40
C PRO A 464 -52.16 10.35 31.88
N CYS A 465 -51.45 11.37 32.28
CA CYS A 465 -51.16 11.63 33.70
C CYS A 465 -51.61 13.05 34.08
N GLY A 466 -51.81 13.27 35.38
CA GLY A 466 -52.08 14.62 35.87
C GLY A 466 -50.79 15.47 35.85
N SER A 467 -50.85 16.64 36.47
CA SER A 467 -49.65 17.47 36.59
C SER A 467 -48.50 16.70 37.23
N VAL A 468 -47.38 16.69 36.56
CA VAL A 468 -46.13 16.05 37.05
C VAL A 468 -45.38 16.90 38.07
N THR A 469 -45.84 18.13 38.26
CA THR A 469 -45.26 19.06 39.23
C THR A 469 -46.32 19.48 40.23
N LYS A 470 -45.89 19.79 41.49
CA LYS A 470 -46.75 20.31 42.52
C LYS A 470 -46.08 21.58 43.13
N VAL A 471 -46.84 22.66 43.14
CA VAL A 471 -46.41 23.91 43.83
C VAL A 471 -47.16 24.00 45.16
N THR A 472 -46.44 24.25 46.22
CA THR A 472 -47.00 24.50 47.56
C THR A 472 -46.46 25.81 48.07
N LEU A 473 -47.16 26.38 49.07
CA LEU A 473 -46.73 27.56 49.82
C LEU A 473 -46.28 27.09 51.19
N GLU A 474 -45.04 27.35 51.56
CA GLU A 474 -44.42 26.82 52.78
C GLU A 474 -43.59 27.91 53.47
N GLU A 475 -43.49 27.84 54.78
CA GLU A 475 -42.72 28.78 55.59
C GLU A 475 -41.22 28.44 55.53
N GLY A 476 -40.39 29.37 55.09
CA GLY A 476 -38.94 29.22 55.00
C GLY A 476 -38.25 29.49 56.37
N GLU A 477 -36.94 29.27 56.42
CA GLU A 477 -36.13 29.52 57.61
C GLU A 477 -36.10 31.00 58.01
N ASP A 478 -36.42 31.89 57.12
CA ASP A 478 -36.53 33.31 57.30
C ASP A 478 -37.88 33.74 57.91
N GLY A 479 -38.80 32.78 58.13
CA GLY A 479 -40.15 33.00 58.63
C GLY A 479 -41.11 33.58 57.59
N CYS A 480 -40.72 33.63 56.34
CA CYS A 480 -41.56 34.08 55.24
C CYS A 480 -42.15 32.87 54.46
N MET A 481 -43.28 33.14 53.80
CA MET A 481 -43.88 32.12 52.93
C MET A 481 -43.23 32.11 51.53
N HIS A 482 -42.79 30.96 51.10
CA HIS A 482 -42.17 30.75 49.80
C HIS A 482 -42.95 29.76 48.94
N LEU A 483 -42.86 29.91 47.63
CA LEU A 483 -43.34 28.87 46.70
C LEU A 483 -42.30 27.76 46.63
N VAL A 484 -42.78 26.52 46.76
CA VAL A 484 -41.93 25.32 46.65
C VAL A 484 -42.47 24.47 45.54
N LEU A 485 -41.65 24.23 44.50
CA LEU A 485 -41.97 23.37 43.38
C LEU A 485 -41.37 21.97 43.62
N ARG A 486 -42.20 20.92 43.51
CA ARG A 486 -41.78 19.52 43.67
C ARG A 486 -42.19 18.69 42.48
N TRP A 487 -41.29 17.75 42.09
CA TRP A 487 -41.57 16.82 40.98
C TRP A 487 -40.87 15.48 41.21
N PRO A 488 -41.37 14.39 40.64
CA PRO A 488 -40.66 13.13 40.56
C PRO A 488 -39.53 13.21 39.55
N VAL A 489 -38.45 12.47 39.78
CA VAL A 489 -37.28 12.38 38.91
C VAL A 489 -37.11 10.94 38.47
N ASN A 490 -36.88 10.73 37.18
CA ASN A 490 -36.48 9.44 36.65
C ASN A 490 -34.95 9.29 36.79
N PRO A 491 -34.44 8.39 37.67
CA PRO A 491 -33.00 8.21 37.83
C PRO A 491 -32.28 7.70 36.55
N GLN A 492 -33.02 7.18 35.59
CA GLN A 492 -32.48 6.69 34.29
C GLN A 492 -32.37 7.80 33.23
N ALA A 493 -32.97 8.96 33.48
CA ALA A 493 -32.94 10.10 32.60
C ALA A 493 -31.68 10.94 32.86
N THR A 494 -30.53 10.43 32.38
CA THR A 494 -29.21 11.05 32.66
C THR A 494 -28.78 12.04 31.58
N ASP A 495 -29.54 12.17 30.50
CA ASP A 495 -29.31 13.03 29.33
C ASP A 495 -30.26 14.24 29.31
N VAL A 496 -30.77 14.66 30.48
CA VAL A 496 -31.67 15.82 30.59
C VAL A 496 -31.26 16.74 31.74
N LYS A 497 -31.55 18.03 31.56
CA LYS A 497 -31.41 19.06 32.56
C LYS A 497 -32.79 19.48 33.07
N HIS A 498 -32.87 19.65 34.37
CA HIS A 498 -34.04 20.17 35.07
C HIS A 498 -33.80 21.61 35.45
N GLU A 499 -34.54 22.54 34.90
CA GLU A 499 -34.46 23.97 35.17
C GLU A 499 -35.80 24.47 35.75
N VAL A 500 -35.75 25.33 36.74
CA VAL A 500 -36.95 25.97 37.26
C VAL A 500 -37.03 27.39 36.72
N GLU A 501 -38.20 27.73 36.22
CA GLU A 501 -38.50 29.07 35.70
C GLU A 501 -39.67 29.68 36.49
N ALA A 502 -39.59 31.02 36.67
CA ALA A 502 -40.65 31.81 37.27
C ALA A 502 -41.27 32.80 36.27
N SER A 503 -42.54 33.12 36.45
CA SER A 503 -43.25 34.13 35.68
C SER A 503 -44.27 34.89 36.57
N THR A 504 -44.56 36.11 36.17
CA THR A 504 -45.65 36.92 36.78
C THR A 504 -46.89 37.00 35.93
N ASP A 505 -46.79 36.65 34.64
CA ASP A 505 -47.84 36.82 33.63
C ASP A 505 -48.15 35.55 32.83
N LEU A 506 -47.39 34.45 33.03
CA LEU A 506 -47.46 33.19 32.29
C LEU A 506 -47.01 33.29 30.81
N VAL A 507 -46.41 34.43 30.44
CA VAL A 507 -45.87 34.69 29.08
C VAL A 507 -44.38 34.76 29.15
N ASP A 508 -43.84 35.68 29.95
CA ASP A 508 -42.41 35.87 30.13
C ASP A 508 -41.91 35.04 31.32
N TRP A 509 -40.97 34.12 31.03
CA TRP A 509 -40.39 33.20 31.99
C TRP A 509 -38.92 33.49 32.20
N ILE A 510 -38.50 33.61 33.43
CA ILE A 510 -37.09 33.82 33.84
C ILE A 510 -36.57 32.56 34.52
N SER A 511 -35.37 32.15 34.11
CA SER A 511 -34.68 31.03 34.77
C SER A 511 -34.30 31.38 36.20
N LEU A 512 -34.62 30.49 37.11
CA LEU A 512 -34.17 30.54 38.49
C LEU A 512 -32.97 29.61 38.73
N GLY A 513 -32.59 28.79 37.75
CA GLY A 513 -31.42 27.92 37.77
C GLY A 513 -31.71 26.44 37.53
N GLU A 514 -30.66 25.71 37.29
CA GLU A 514 -30.70 24.25 37.16
C GLU A 514 -30.77 23.57 38.53
N VAL A 515 -31.45 22.46 38.59
CA VAL A 515 -31.58 21.63 39.80
C VAL A 515 -30.86 20.30 39.57
N GLU A 516 -29.87 20.02 40.42
CA GLU A 516 -29.16 18.74 40.39
C GLU A 516 -30.10 17.59 40.76
N THR A 517 -30.28 16.66 39.83
CA THR A 517 -31.22 15.52 39.94
C THR A 517 -30.55 14.15 39.84
N ALA A 518 -29.23 14.10 39.60
CA ALA A 518 -28.53 12.83 39.46
C ALA A 518 -28.70 11.92 40.67
N GLY A 519 -29.13 10.67 40.39
CA GLY A 519 -29.38 9.67 41.44
C GLY A 519 -30.58 9.92 42.35
N LYS A 520 -31.38 10.94 42.09
CA LYS A 520 -32.59 11.24 42.87
C LYS A 520 -33.82 10.61 42.24
N THR A 521 -34.85 10.37 43.05
CA THR A 521 -36.17 9.93 42.63
C THR A 521 -37.22 11.03 42.73
N ALA A 522 -36.88 12.13 43.37
CA ALA A 522 -37.69 13.34 43.49
C ALA A 522 -36.78 14.55 43.68
N ALA A 523 -37.25 15.72 43.30
CA ALA A 523 -36.57 16.98 43.49
C ALA A 523 -37.54 18.06 43.97
N GLU A 524 -36.98 19.05 44.64
CA GLU A 524 -37.70 20.25 45.06
C GLU A 524 -36.84 21.50 44.80
N PHE A 525 -37.52 22.61 44.61
CA PHE A 525 -36.92 23.92 44.44
C PHE A 525 -37.70 24.93 45.28
N TRP A 526 -36.99 25.66 46.14
CA TRP A 526 -37.52 26.76 46.91
C TRP A 526 -37.27 28.07 46.19
N ASP A 527 -38.34 28.82 45.89
CA ASP A 527 -38.20 30.15 45.32
C ASP A 527 -37.58 31.09 46.38
N ALA A 528 -36.50 31.75 46.01
CA ALA A 528 -35.81 32.68 46.95
C ALA A 528 -36.65 33.95 47.26
N GLU A 529 -37.64 34.27 46.41
CA GLU A 529 -38.50 35.40 46.62
C GLU A 529 -39.71 35.03 47.49
N PRO A 530 -39.87 35.66 48.64
CA PRO A 530 -41.01 35.36 49.48
C PRO A 530 -42.30 35.96 48.92
N VAL A 531 -43.41 35.29 49.17
CA VAL A 531 -44.76 35.77 48.86
C VAL A 531 -45.17 36.80 49.84
N ARG A 532 -45.40 38.04 49.45
CA ARG A 532 -45.78 39.15 50.33
C ARG A 532 -47.29 39.28 50.42
N GLU A 533 -47.81 39.50 51.67
CA GLU A 533 -49.22 39.65 51.90
C GLU A 533 -49.84 40.93 51.33
N SER A 534 -49.03 41.96 51.06
CA SER A 534 -49.50 43.26 50.58
C SER A 534 -48.96 43.62 49.22
N GLY A 535 -49.78 43.47 48.19
CA GLY A 535 -49.50 43.83 46.83
C GLY A 535 -49.35 42.60 45.95
N MET A 536 -50.44 42.17 45.39
CA MET A 536 -50.54 40.96 44.59
C MET A 536 -49.74 41.06 43.32
N GLU A 537 -48.47 40.78 43.39
CA GLU A 537 -47.79 40.29 42.24
C GLU A 537 -48.06 38.79 42.14
N ARG A 538 -48.62 38.35 40.98
CA ARG A 538 -48.79 36.94 40.70
C ARG A 538 -47.41 36.35 40.44
N ARG A 539 -47.16 35.16 41.03
CA ARG A 539 -45.93 34.44 40.76
C ARG A 539 -46.25 32.97 40.50
N PHE A 540 -45.68 32.48 39.42
CA PHE A 540 -45.89 31.11 38.93
C PHE A 540 -44.52 30.46 38.80
N LEU A 541 -44.41 29.17 39.15
CA LEU A 541 -43.24 28.33 38.92
C LEU A 541 -43.57 27.22 37.94
N ARG A 542 -42.62 26.92 37.08
CA ARG A 542 -42.69 25.73 36.22
C ARG A 542 -41.36 25.00 36.15
N LEU A 543 -41.45 23.70 35.91
CA LEU A 543 -40.31 22.89 35.52
C LEU A 543 -40.13 22.98 34.01
N LYS A 544 -38.91 23.22 33.59
CA LYS A 544 -38.46 23.10 32.22
C LYS A 544 -37.45 21.95 32.12
N VAL A 545 -37.60 21.11 31.13
CA VAL A 545 -36.67 20.01 30.86
C VAL A 545 -36.07 20.20 29.47
N THR A 546 -34.75 20.10 29.37
CA THR A 546 -34.04 20.16 28.11
C THR A 546 -33.15 18.93 27.96
N ARG A 547 -32.99 18.42 26.74
CA ARG A 547 -32.07 17.33 26.44
C ARG A 547 -30.67 17.89 26.23
N GLU A 548 -29.65 17.21 26.77
CA GLU A 548 -28.22 17.54 26.56
C GLU A 548 -27.71 17.12 25.19
#